data_effd9c2844267844fb4a298b742287b9
#
_entry.id   effd9c2844267844fb4a298b742287b9
#
_cell.length_a   1.000
_cell.length_b   1.000
_cell.length_c   1.000
_cell.angle_alpha   90.00
_cell.angle_beta   90.00
_cell.angle_gamma   90.00
#
_symmetry.space_group_name_H-M   'P 1'
#
loop_
_entity.id
_entity.type
_entity.pdbx_description
1 polymer ?
#
loop_
_entity_poly.entity_id
_entity_poly.type
_entity_poly.pdbx_seq_one_letter_code
_entity_poly.pdbx_strand_id
1 'polypeptide(L)'
;MSAIQVKQVVKQYKNGVQALNGISLCVEQGEIFSLLGQNGAGKSTLLRILTTYLQPTSGRITMLEKDLCRDAASLRSQIACVAQQTSIDTYLSLEENMLLQSRLYRIPKRDAEKRMETLIVDFGLEPYRRYPVSSYSGGVKRRLDIALNMMTNPKILFLDEPTVGMDVQSRIAMWGMMRKIRDDFGVTIFLTTHYLEEADQLSNTVCIMKDGKEVTQGSPAQLRSLLRQNSIEITFSSEAEARKGCGILKEQMSKEILLRAEKLLIYTQTPQSDIEAA
;
A
#
# COMPACT_ATOMS: atom_id res chain seq x y z
N MET A 1 17.12 -4.60 -8.28
CA MET A 1 17.32 -3.21 -8.80
C MET A 1 16.15 -2.36 -8.29
N SER A 2 16.45 -1.19 -7.74
CA SER A 2 15.42 -0.32 -7.17
C SER A 2 14.56 0.32 -8.26
N ALA A 3 13.22 0.19 -8.16
CA ALA A 3 12.26 0.88 -9.03
C ALA A 3 12.04 2.31 -8.57
N ILE A 4 11.99 2.53 -7.24
CA ILE A 4 11.79 3.85 -6.63
C ILE A 4 12.74 4.00 -5.45
N GLN A 5 13.45 5.12 -5.40
CA GLN A 5 14.28 5.49 -4.26
C GLN A 5 13.91 6.91 -3.83
N VAL A 6 13.44 7.05 -2.60
CA VAL A 6 13.09 8.32 -1.95
C VAL A 6 14.11 8.60 -0.87
N LYS A 7 14.74 9.79 -0.89
CA LYS A 7 15.77 10.19 0.09
C LYS A 7 15.43 11.53 0.72
N GLN A 8 15.15 11.52 2.03
CA GLN A 8 14.93 12.70 2.86
C GLN A 8 13.95 13.71 2.25
N VAL A 9 12.82 13.20 1.72
CA VAL A 9 11.84 14.03 1.03
C VAL A 9 10.98 14.78 2.03
N VAL A 10 10.92 16.08 1.84
CA VAL A 10 10.09 17.03 2.60
C VAL A 10 9.03 17.62 1.69
N LYS A 11 7.82 17.78 2.20
CA LYS A 11 6.76 18.57 1.56
C LYS A 11 6.09 19.49 2.55
N GLN A 12 6.26 20.79 2.36
CA GLN A 12 5.53 21.83 3.05
C GLN A 12 4.61 22.55 2.06
N TYR A 13 3.35 22.69 2.40
CA TYR A 13 2.38 23.45 1.63
C TYR A 13 2.45 24.94 1.95
N LYS A 14 1.93 25.79 1.06
CA LYS A 14 1.94 27.27 1.22
C LYS A 14 1.22 27.75 2.49
N ASN A 15 0.26 26.97 2.98
CA ASN A 15 -0.46 27.26 4.23
C ASN A 15 0.32 26.84 5.50
N GLY A 16 1.59 26.47 5.38
CA GLY A 16 2.46 26.09 6.49
C GLY A 16 2.38 24.61 6.89
N VAL A 17 1.41 23.83 6.38
CA VAL A 17 1.27 22.41 6.71
C VAL A 17 2.44 21.62 6.14
N GLN A 18 3.18 20.92 7.02
CA GLN A 18 4.25 20.01 6.64
C GLN A 18 3.69 18.58 6.54
N ALA A 19 3.46 18.13 5.31
CA ALA A 19 2.86 16.82 5.05
C ALA A 19 3.89 15.68 4.96
N LEU A 20 5.12 15.98 4.57
CA LEU A 20 6.25 15.04 4.59
C LEU A 20 7.43 15.68 5.32
N ASN A 21 8.06 14.91 6.18
CA ASN A 21 9.08 15.40 7.11
C ASN A 21 10.36 14.55 7.03
N GLY A 22 11.00 14.54 5.84
CA GLY A 22 12.25 13.82 5.62
C GLY A 22 12.06 12.31 5.41
N ILE A 23 10.98 11.90 4.73
CA ILE A 23 10.73 10.48 4.45
C ILE A 23 11.79 9.90 3.51
N SER A 24 12.23 8.67 3.83
CA SER A 24 13.12 7.87 2.97
C SER A 24 12.53 6.48 2.81
N LEU A 25 12.49 5.94 1.59
CA LEU A 25 12.05 4.57 1.32
C LEU A 25 12.65 4.05 0.02
N CYS A 26 12.66 2.72 -0.12
CA CYS A 26 13.13 2.03 -1.30
C CYS A 26 12.12 0.99 -1.74
N VAL A 27 11.84 0.94 -3.05
CA VAL A 27 10.96 -0.04 -3.69
C VAL A 27 11.75 -0.78 -4.75
N GLU A 28 11.76 -2.11 -4.68
CA GLU A 28 12.43 -2.95 -5.67
C GLU A 28 11.58 -3.17 -6.92
N GLN A 29 12.23 -3.49 -8.05
CA GLN A 29 11.50 -3.80 -9.28
C GLN A 29 10.74 -5.12 -9.15
N GLY A 30 9.49 -5.14 -9.65
CA GLY A 30 8.65 -6.34 -9.67
C GLY A 30 8.09 -6.73 -8.30
N GLU A 31 8.14 -5.86 -7.30
CA GLU A 31 7.49 -6.12 -6.01
C GLU A 31 6.13 -5.43 -5.88
N ILE A 32 5.34 -5.90 -4.93
CA ILE A 32 4.20 -5.17 -4.38
C ILE A 32 4.66 -4.49 -3.10
N PHE A 33 4.70 -3.18 -3.12
CA PHE A 33 5.08 -2.33 -1.99
C PHE A 33 3.85 -1.63 -1.42
N SER A 34 3.63 -1.73 -0.12
CA SER A 34 2.55 -1.02 0.57
C SER A 34 3.07 0.10 1.46
N LEU A 35 2.51 1.29 1.27
CA LEU A 35 2.64 2.40 2.20
C LEU A 35 1.46 2.38 3.19
N LEU A 36 1.70 1.85 4.38
CA LEU A 36 0.70 1.70 5.44
C LEU A 36 0.72 2.91 6.37
N GLY A 37 -0.43 3.44 6.72
CA GLY A 37 -0.54 4.52 7.71
C GLY A 37 -1.96 5.02 7.87
N GLN A 38 -2.22 5.72 8.97
CA GLN A 38 -3.51 6.34 9.24
C GLN A 38 -3.82 7.48 8.25
N ASN A 39 -5.07 7.93 8.23
CA ASN A 39 -5.45 9.12 7.48
C ASN A 39 -4.69 10.33 8.03
N GLY A 40 -4.18 11.18 7.11
CA GLY A 40 -3.34 12.32 7.48
C GLY A 40 -1.85 12.01 7.64
N ALA A 41 -1.41 10.74 7.60
CA ALA A 41 0.02 10.38 7.71
C ALA A 41 0.90 10.93 6.59
N GLY A 42 0.33 11.41 5.47
CA GLY A 42 1.06 11.96 4.33
C GLY A 42 1.11 11.04 3.10
N LYS A 43 0.46 9.85 3.15
CA LYS A 43 0.47 8.84 2.07
C LYS A 43 0.10 9.42 0.70
N SER A 44 -1.06 10.07 0.58
CA SER A 44 -1.53 10.65 -0.69
C SER A 44 -0.66 11.83 -1.15
N THR A 45 0.01 12.54 -0.22
CA THR A 45 0.99 13.58 -0.60
C THR A 45 2.21 12.96 -1.25
N LEU A 46 2.76 11.88 -0.66
CA LEU A 46 3.89 11.16 -1.26
C LEU A 46 3.49 10.56 -2.62
N LEU A 47 2.31 9.92 -2.70
CA LEU A 47 1.80 9.37 -3.96
C LEU A 47 1.71 10.43 -5.06
N ARG A 48 1.16 11.63 -4.76
CA ARG A 48 1.08 12.74 -5.72
C ARG A 48 2.46 13.23 -6.17
N ILE A 49 3.47 13.16 -5.31
CA ILE A 49 4.85 13.49 -5.69
C ILE A 49 5.40 12.40 -6.61
N LEU A 50 5.28 11.12 -6.25
CA LEU A 50 5.76 10.00 -7.06
C LEU A 50 5.11 9.94 -8.44
N THR A 51 3.84 10.30 -8.53
CA THR A 51 3.11 10.40 -9.81
C THR A 51 3.37 11.71 -10.58
N THR A 52 4.36 12.51 -10.15
CA THR A 52 4.76 13.80 -10.78
C THR A 52 3.69 14.88 -10.76
N TYR A 53 2.60 14.70 -10.02
CA TYR A 53 1.54 15.70 -9.89
C TYR A 53 1.92 16.84 -8.95
N LEU A 54 2.79 16.58 -7.97
CA LEU A 54 3.25 17.54 -6.98
C LEU A 54 4.78 17.50 -6.89
N GLN A 55 5.42 18.66 -6.72
CA GLN A 55 6.85 18.71 -6.49
C GLN A 55 7.18 18.66 -4.99
N PRO A 56 8.25 17.97 -4.58
CA PRO A 56 8.76 18.03 -3.21
C PRO A 56 9.29 19.42 -2.90
N THR A 57 9.35 19.78 -1.62
CA THR A 57 10.00 21.03 -1.16
C THR A 57 11.52 20.84 -1.11
N SER A 58 11.97 19.66 -0.66
CA SER A 58 13.37 19.25 -0.66
C SER A 58 13.50 17.74 -0.65
N GLY A 59 14.73 17.23 -0.72
CA GLY A 59 15.02 15.81 -0.84
C GLY A 59 15.19 15.39 -2.30
N ARG A 60 15.41 14.09 -2.52
CA ARG A 60 15.65 13.53 -3.86
C ARG A 60 14.83 12.27 -4.09
N ILE A 61 14.31 12.13 -5.30
CA ILE A 61 13.58 10.93 -5.73
C ILE A 61 14.15 10.47 -7.06
N THR A 62 14.51 9.18 -7.09
CA THR A 62 14.92 8.51 -8.32
C THR A 62 13.91 7.42 -8.63
N MET A 63 13.42 7.36 -9.84
CA MET A 63 12.51 6.31 -10.34
C MET A 63 13.01 5.75 -11.65
N LEU A 64 13.09 4.42 -11.77
CA LEU A 64 13.58 3.75 -12.98
C LEU A 64 14.92 4.37 -13.46
N GLU A 65 15.83 4.61 -12.50
CA GLU A 65 17.16 5.21 -12.70
C GLU A 65 17.15 6.69 -13.16
N LYS A 66 15.99 7.35 -13.19
CA LYS A 66 15.81 8.73 -13.59
C LYS A 66 15.48 9.63 -12.41
N ASP A 67 15.91 10.88 -12.46
CA ASP A 67 15.56 11.90 -11.46
C ASP A 67 14.12 12.36 -11.68
N LEU A 68 13.27 12.25 -10.67
CA LEU A 68 11.84 12.53 -10.77
C LEU A 68 11.55 13.97 -11.21
N CYS A 69 12.32 14.94 -10.75
CA CYS A 69 12.06 16.35 -11.05
C CYS A 69 12.56 16.72 -12.45
N ARG A 70 13.69 16.16 -12.89
CA ARG A 70 14.31 16.46 -14.19
C ARG A 70 13.65 15.70 -15.33
N ASP A 71 13.33 14.42 -15.10
CA ASP A 71 12.89 13.48 -16.12
C ASP A 71 11.38 13.19 -16.08
N ALA A 72 10.59 14.04 -15.41
CA ALA A 72 9.16 13.83 -15.17
C ALA A 72 8.36 13.45 -16.43
N ALA A 73 8.62 14.08 -17.57
CA ALA A 73 7.92 13.79 -18.83
C ALA A 73 8.18 12.35 -19.32
N SER A 74 9.44 11.91 -19.22
CA SER A 74 9.84 10.54 -19.59
C SER A 74 9.32 9.49 -18.60
N LEU A 75 9.16 9.85 -17.33
CA LEU A 75 8.61 8.94 -16.30
C LEU A 75 7.11 8.75 -16.48
N ARG A 76 6.35 9.79 -16.83
CA ARG A 76 4.89 9.70 -17.04
C ARG A 76 4.47 8.66 -18.07
N SER A 77 5.30 8.40 -19.08
CA SER A 77 5.02 7.35 -20.07
C SER A 77 5.27 5.93 -19.57
N GLN A 78 5.90 5.78 -18.40
CA GLN A 78 6.29 4.49 -17.82
C GLN A 78 5.56 4.17 -16.52
N ILE A 79 4.72 5.08 -16.03
CA ILE A 79 3.95 4.93 -14.80
C ILE A 79 2.46 5.07 -15.09
N ALA A 80 1.65 4.43 -14.27
CA ALA A 80 0.20 4.64 -14.25
C ALA A 80 -0.27 4.85 -12.81
N CYS A 81 -1.39 5.56 -12.65
CA CYS A 81 -1.93 5.86 -11.32
C CYS A 81 -3.45 5.69 -11.31
N VAL A 82 -3.93 4.82 -10.44
CA VAL A 82 -5.35 4.63 -10.16
C VAL A 82 -5.67 5.36 -8.85
N ALA A 83 -6.35 6.49 -8.97
CA ALA A 83 -6.74 7.30 -7.82
C ALA A 83 -7.86 6.62 -7.01
N GLN A 84 -8.15 7.12 -5.82
CA GLN A 84 -9.24 6.59 -4.98
C GLN A 84 -10.61 6.68 -5.68
N GLN A 85 -10.87 7.78 -6.39
CA GLN A 85 -12.07 7.92 -7.24
C GLN A 85 -11.77 7.34 -8.63
N THR A 86 -12.71 6.54 -9.14
CA THR A 86 -12.59 5.95 -10.48
C THR A 86 -12.75 7.02 -11.56
N SER A 87 -11.94 6.91 -12.62
CA SER A 87 -11.97 7.81 -13.78
C SER A 87 -12.73 7.24 -14.99
N ILE A 88 -13.60 6.26 -14.75
CA ILE A 88 -14.35 5.55 -15.80
C ILE A 88 -15.52 6.40 -16.28
N ASP A 89 -15.73 6.50 -17.59
CA ASP A 89 -16.94 7.04 -18.16
C ASP A 89 -18.05 5.98 -18.11
N THR A 90 -19.09 6.26 -17.32
CA THR A 90 -20.22 5.33 -17.13
C THR A 90 -21.20 5.31 -18.29
N TYR A 91 -21.11 6.24 -19.22
CA TYR A 91 -21.93 6.28 -20.46
C TYR A 91 -21.34 5.42 -21.58
N LEU A 92 -20.04 5.10 -21.48
CA LEU A 92 -19.36 4.24 -22.43
C LEU A 92 -19.42 2.77 -21.96
N SER A 93 -19.36 1.85 -22.90
CA SER A 93 -19.13 0.44 -22.62
C SER A 93 -17.71 0.19 -22.12
N LEU A 94 -17.43 -1.01 -21.60
CA LEU A 94 -16.10 -1.45 -21.21
C LEU A 94 -15.07 -1.25 -22.35
N GLU A 95 -15.41 -1.73 -23.54
CA GLU A 95 -14.52 -1.65 -24.70
C GLU A 95 -14.30 -0.21 -25.17
N GLU A 96 -15.36 0.60 -25.17
CA GLU A 96 -15.24 2.02 -25.54
C GLU A 96 -14.35 2.80 -24.57
N ASN A 97 -14.46 2.53 -23.25
CA ASN A 97 -13.55 3.09 -22.25
C ASN A 97 -12.08 2.70 -22.54
N MET A 98 -11.83 1.39 -22.83
CA MET A 98 -10.47 0.92 -23.12
C MET A 98 -9.93 1.49 -24.44
N LEU A 99 -10.77 1.58 -25.47
CA LEU A 99 -10.39 2.18 -26.74
C LEU A 99 -10.17 3.70 -26.61
N LEU A 100 -10.99 4.41 -25.85
CA LEU A 100 -10.79 5.82 -25.55
C LEU A 100 -9.42 6.03 -24.87
N GLN A 101 -9.13 5.26 -23.85
CA GLN A 101 -7.84 5.31 -23.15
C GLN A 101 -6.67 5.05 -24.10
N SER A 102 -6.78 4.03 -24.95
CA SER A 102 -5.74 3.71 -25.93
C SER A 102 -5.46 4.87 -26.90
N ARG A 103 -6.51 5.57 -27.34
CA ARG A 103 -6.38 6.75 -28.21
C ARG A 103 -5.73 7.93 -27.52
N LEU A 104 -6.09 8.20 -26.26
CA LEU A 104 -5.49 9.26 -25.44
C LEU A 104 -3.98 9.05 -25.29
N TYR A 105 -3.56 7.79 -25.12
CA TYR A 105 -2.14 7.42 -25.00
C TYR A 105 -1.47 7.11 -26.36
N ARG A 106 -2.17 7.32 -27.48
CA ARG A 106 -1.66 7.08 -28.84
C ARG A 106 -1.14 5.65 -29.07
N ILE A 107 -1.77 4.67 -28.46
CA ILE A 107 -1.43 3.25 -28.66
C ILE A 107 -1.94 2.84 -30.05
N PRO A 108 -1.11 2.19 -30.89
CA PRO A 108 -1.55 1.69 -32.20
C PRO A 108 -2.75 0.76 -32.06
N LYS A 109 -3.73 0.86 -32.98
CA LYS A 109 -5.01 0.14 -32.90
C LYS A 109 -4.83 -1.36 -32.69
N ARG A 110 -3.94 -2.00 -33.47
CA ARG A 110 -3.67 -3.44 -33.39
C ARG A 110 -3.16 -3.84 -32.00
N ASP A 111 -2.26 -3.05 -31.41
CA ASP A 111 -1.69 -3.33 -30.09
C ASP A 111 -2.73 -3.07 -28.99
N ALA A 112 -3.56 -2.03 -29.16
CA ALA A 112 -4.66 -1.72 -28.25
C ALA A 112 -5.70 -2.85 -28.22
N GLU A 113 -6.15 -3.35 -29.36
CA GLU A 113 -7.11 -4.46 -29.45
C GLU A 113 -6.56 -5.75 -28.80
N LYS A 114 -5.31 -6.11 -29.12
CA LYS A 114 -4.67 -7.29 -28.51
C LYS A 114 -4.56 -7.15 -26.98
N ARG A 115 -4.11 -5.99 -26.50
CA ARG A 115 -3.95 -5.75 -25.08
C ARG A 115 -5.28 -5.70 -24.35
N MET A 116 -6.29 -5.09 -24.94
CA MET A 116 -7.66 -5.06 -24.43
C MET A 116 -8.20 -6.45 -24.18
N GLU A 117 -8.12 -7.36 -25.17
CA GLU A 117 -8.55 -8.75 -25.01
C GLU A 117 -7.82 -9.46 -23.86
N THR A 118 -6.50 -9.32 -23.81
CA THR A 118 -5.69 -9.90 -22.71
C THR A 118 -6.16 -9.38 -21.34
N LEU A 119 -6.32 -8.07 -21.18
CA LEU A 119 -6.72 -7.48 -19.91
C LEU A 119 -8.15 -7.82 -19.51
N ILE A 120 -9.08 -7.93 -20.47
CA ILE A 120 -10.47 -8.35 -20.21
C ILE A 120 -10.49 -9.76 -19.61
N VAL A 121 -9.75 -10.70 -20.22
CA VAL A 121 -9.66 -12.08 -19.73
C VAL A 121 -8.95 -12.14 -18.39
N ASP A 122 -7.76 -11.55 -18.29
CA ASP A 122 -6.91 -11.65 -17.13
C ASP A 122 -7.50 -11.01 -15.87
N PHE A 123 -8.34 -9.99 -16.05
CA PHE A 123 -8.98 -9.29 -14.93
C PHE A 123 -10.42 -9.75 -14.65
N GLY A 124 -10.86 -10.83 -15.34
CA GLY A 124 -12.19 -11.40 -15.15
C GLY A 124 -13.31 -10.41 -15.50
N LEU A 125 -13.11 -9.64 -16.56
CA LEU A 125 -14.07 -8.65 -17.05
C LEU A 125 -14.97 -9.17 -18.16
N GLU A 126 -14.73 -10.38 -18.71
CA GLU A 126 -15.49 -10.98 -19.80
C GLU A 126 -17.00 -11.04 -19.55
N PRO A 127 -17.49 -11.43 -18.35
CA PRO A 127 -18.93 -11.51 -18.09
C PRO A 127 -19.63 -10.14 -18.18
N TYR A 128 -18.86 -9.06 -18.01
CA TYR A 128 -19.39 -7.69 -17.98
C TYR A 128 -19.36 -6.99 -19.32
N ARG A 129 -18.73 -7.58 -20.32
CA ARG A 129 -18.47 -6.99 -21.64
C ARG A 129 -19.73 -6.46 -22.34
N ARG A 130 -20.86 -7.13 -22.15
CA ARG A 130 -22.16 -6.80 -22.80
C ARG A 130 -23.05 -5.89 -21.97
N TYR A 131 -22.67 -5.57 -20.76
CA TYR A 131 -23.46 -4.73 -19.85
C TYR A 131 -22.94 -3.29 -19.83
N PRO A 132 -23.80 -2.30 -19.65
CA PRO A 132 -23.36 -0.90 -19.51
C PRO A 132 -22.55 -0.74 -18.23
N VAL A 133 -21.47 0.06 -18.29
CA VAL A 133 -20.59 0.30 -17.14
C VAL A 133 -21.33 0.91 -15.95
N SER A 134 -22.42 1.65 -16.21
CA SER A 134 -23.30 2.18 -15.15
C SER A 134 -23.85 1.11 -14.22
N SER A 135 -24.08 -0.11 -14.72
CA SER A 135 -24.63 -1.26 -13.97
C SER A 135 -23.58 -2.03 -13.15
N TYR A 136 -22.30 -1.72 -13.29
CA TYR A 136 -21.24 -2.46 -12.61
C TYR A 136 -21.20 -2.17 -11.12
N SER A 137 -20.90 -3.20 -10.32
CA SER A 137 -20.57 -3.02 -8.91
C SER A 137 -19.29 -2.19 -8.73
N GLY A 138 -19.08 -1.63 -7.54
CA GLY A 138 -17.86 -0.88 -7.24
C GLY A 138 -16.58 -1.67 -7.50
N GLY A 139 -16.55 -2.96 -7.13
CA GLY A 139 -15.41 -3.85 -7.35
C GLY A 139 -15.14 -4.10 -8.84
N VAL A 140 -16.17 -4.25 -9.66
CA VAL A 140 -16.03 -4.40 -11.13
C VAL A 140 -15.54 -3.10 -11.76
N LYS A 141 -16.09 -1.95 -11.36
CA LYS A 141 -15.60 -0.64 -11.79
C LYS A 141 -14.12 -0.46 -11.46
N ARG A 142 -13.71 -0.82 -10.25
CA ARG A 142 -12.30 -0.71 -9.84
C ARG A 142 -11.38 -1.61 -10.67
N ARG A 143 -11.80 -2.85 -10.98
CA ARG A 143 -11.05 -3.73 -11.88
C ARG A 143 -10.91 -3.14 -13.28
N LEU A 144 -11.99 -2.56 -13.81
CA LEU A 144 -11.94 -1.86 -15.09
C LEU A 144 -11.01 -0.64 -15.06
N ASP A 145 -11.05 0.16 -14.00
CA ASP A 145 -10.17 1.32 -13.84
C ASP A 145 -8.68 0.94 -13.84
N ILE A 146 -8.34 -0.16 -13.17
CA ILE A 146 -6.98 -0.72 -13.23
C ILE A 146 -6.67 -1.22 -14.64
N ALA A 147 -7.59 -1.92 -15.32
CA ALA A 147 -7.42 -2.38 -16.69
C ALA A 147 -7.13 -1.22 -17.66
N LEU A 148 -7.86 -0.11 -17.52
CA LEU A 148 -7.64 1.11 -18.31
C LEU A 148 -6.21 1.64 -18.14
N ASN A 149 -5.73 1.68 -16.91
CA ASN A 149 -4.38 2.13 -16.60
C ASN A 149 -3.31 1.14 -17.11
N MET A 150 -3.60 -0.15 -17.12
CA MET A 150 -2.73 -1.19 -17.68
C MET A 150 -2.64 -1.16 -19.22
N MET A 151 -3.56 -0.49 -19.91
CA MET A 151 -3.48 -0.29 -21.37
C MET A 151 -2.16 0.35 -21.81
N THR A 152 -1.55 1.20 -20.97
CA THR A 152 -0.30 1.89 -21.28
C THR A 152 0.96 1.03 -21.10
N ASN A 153 0.82 -0.19 -20.57
CA ASN A 153 1.93 -1.08 -20.22
C ASN A 153 2.96 -0.43 -19.26
N PRO A 154 2.52 0.06 -18.12
CA PRO A 154 3.39 0.78 -17.21
C PRO A 154 4.43 -0.16 -16.59
N LYS A 155 5.59 0.39 -16.20
CA LYS A 155 6.58 -0.31 -15.37
C LYS A 155 6.26 -0.23 -13.89
N ILE A 156 5.58 0.86 -13.48
CA ILE A 156 5.13 1.07 -12.11
C ILE A 156 3.66 1.46 -12.12
N LEU A 157 2.86 0.76 -11.34
CA LEU A 157 1.45 1.04 -11.11
C LEU A 157 1.25 1.56 -9.68
N PHE A 158 0.77 2.79 -9.57
CA PHE A 158 0.39 3.41 -8.30
C PHE A 158 -1.10 3.20 -8.04
N LEU A 159 -1.45 2.75 -6.83
CA LEU A 159 -2.82 2.50 -6.41
C LEU A 159 -3.10 3.25 -5.10
N ASP A 160 -4.02 4.22 -5.13
CA ASP A 160 -4.43 4.95 -3.93
C ASP A 160 -5.63 4.26 -3.29
N GLU A 161 -5.40 3.61 -2.13
CA GLU A 161 -6.39 2.89 -1.33
C GLU A 161 -7.31 1.98 -2.19
N PRO A 162 -6.74 0.99 -2.92
CA PRO A 162 -7.44 0.30 -4.01
C PRO A 162 -8.66 -0.52 -3.58
N THR A 163 -8.75 -0.93 -2.32
CA THR A 163 -9.81 -1.84 -1.82
C THR A 163 -10.77 -1.18 -0.83
N VAL A 164 -10.66 0.13 -0.64
CA VAL A 164 -11.55 0.87 0.27
C VAL A 164 -13.01 0.75 -0.18
N GLY A 165 -13.89 0.44 0.78
CA GLY A 165 -15.33 0.29 0.52
C GLY A 165 -15.74 -1.01 -0.17
N MET A 166 -14.81 -1.97 -0.36
CA MET A 166 -15.12 -3.28 -0.91
C MET A 166 -15.53 -4.30 0.17
N ASP A 167 -16.42 -5.20 -0.19
CA ASP A 167 -16.68 -6.41 0.58
C ASP A 167 -15.47 -7.36 0.56
N VAL A 168 -15.47 -8.37 1.45
CA VAL A 168 -14.35 -9.29 1.63
C VAL A 168 -14.02 -10.06 0.34
N GLN A 169 -15.06 -10.54 -0.39
CA GLN A 169 -14.83 -11.33 -1.61
C GLN A 169 -14.24 -10.47 -2.73
N SER A 170 -14.76 -9.26 -2.92
CA SER A 170 -14.24 -8.29 -3.89
C SER A 170 -12.79 -7.90 -3.57
N ARG A 171 -12.44 -7.78 -2.28
CA ARG A 171 -11.08 -7.48 -1.83
C ARG A 171 -10.10 -8.61 -2.15
N ILE A 172 -10.48 -9.86 -1.85
CA ILE A 172 -9.65 -11.05 -2.18
C ILE A 172 -9.43 -11.16 -3.68
N ALA A 173 -10.48 -10.96 -4.48
CA ALA A 173 -10.37 -10.97 -5.94
C ALA A 173 -9.43 -9.85 -6.44
N MET A 174 -9.49 -8.66 -5.84
CA MET A 174 -8.60 -7.55 -6.16
C MET A 174 -7.15 -7.87 -5.82
N TRP A 175 -6.87 -8.50 -4.67
CA TRP A 175 -5.53 -8.95 -4.31
C TRP A 175 -4.97 -9.98 -5.29
N GLY A 176 -5.82 -10.93 -5.73
CA GLY A 176 -5.46 -11.89 -6.78
C GLY A 176 -5.07 -11.20 -8.09
N MET A 177 -5.84 -10.19 -8.51
CA MET A 177 -5.54 -9.40 -9.69
C MET A 177 -4.21 -8.62 -9.56
N MET A 178 -3.94 -8.01 -8.41
CA MET A 178 -2.67 -7.29 -8.19
C MET A 178 -1.46 -8.24 -8.23
N ARG A 179 -1.58 -9.45 -7.65
CA ARG A 179 -0.52 -10.47 -7.78
C ARG A 179 -0.31 -10.84 -9.25
N LYS A 180 -1.38 -11.05 -10.02
CA LYS A 180 -1.29 -11.34 -11.43
C LYS A 180 -0.62 -10.21 -12.23
N ILE A 181 -0.93 -8.96 -11.93
CA ILE A 181 -0.26 -7.80 -12.54
C ILE A 181 1.26 -7.83 -12.28
N ARG A 182 1.67 -8.14 -11.06
CA ARG A 182 3.09 -8.30 -10.73
C ARG A 182 3.72 -9.49 -11.45
N ASP A 183 3.09 -10.67 -11.38
CA ASP A 183 3.70 -11.93 -11.79
C ASP A 183 3.70 -12.11 -13.31
N ASP A 184 2.60 -11.81 -13.98
CA ASP A 184 2.43 -12.06 -15.42
C ASP A 184 2.88 -10.87 -16.27
N PHE A 185 2.76 -9.64 -15.76
CA PHE A 185 3.13 -8.42 -16.49
C PHE A 185 4.45 -7.81 -16.01
N GLY A 186 5.04 -8.31 -14.93
CA GLY A 186 6.31 -7.81 -14.38
C GLY A 186 6.25 -6.37 -13.84
N VAL A 187 5.07 -5.89 -13.49
CA VAL A 187 4.83 -4.51 -13.05
C VAL A 187 5.13 -4.36 -11.57
N THR A 188 5.88 -3.33 -11.21
CA THR A 188 6.05 -2.93 -9.81
C THR A 188 4.77 -2.24 -9.33
N ILE A 189 4.22 -2.67 -8.21
CA ILE A 189 3.02 -2.07 -7.64
C ILE A 189 3.39 -1.29 -6.39
N PHE A 190 3.02 -0.01 -6.35
CA PHE A 190 3.08 0.82 -5.16
C PHE A 190 1.65 1.16 -4.72
N LEU A 191 1.22 0.68 -3.57
CA LEU A 191 -0.11 0.99 -3.07
C LEU A 191 -0.08 1.72 -1.73
N THR A 192 -1.07 2.58 -1.51
CA THR A 192 -1.35 3.15 -0.20
C THR A 192 -2.50 2.39 0.45
N THR A 193 -2.42 2.18 1.73
CA THR A 193 -3.51 1.55 2.50
C THR A 193 -3.48 1.96 3.97
N HIS A 194 -4.61 1.83 4.63
CA HIS A 194 -4.72 1.90 6.09
C HIS A 194 -5.16 0.54 6.68
N TYR A 195 -5.33 -0.48 5.82
CA TYR A 195 -5.64 -1.85 6.24
C TYR A 195 -4.37 -2.68 6.43
N LEU A 196 -4.12 -3.07 7.68
CA LEU A 196 -2.97 -3.91 8.02
C LEU A 196 -3.04 -5.27 7.31
N GLU A 197 -4.24 -5.85 7.21
CA GLU A 197 -4.47 -7.12 6.55
C GLU A 197 -4.07 -7.08 5.07
N GLU A 198 -4.41 -6.00 4.36
CA GLU A 198 -4.03 -5.83 2.95
C GLU A 198 -2.51 -5.77 2.79
N ALA A 199 -1.83 -4.95 3.60
CA ALA A 199 -0.39 -4.86 3.60
C ALA A 199 0.28 -6.22 3.92
N ASP A 200 -0.27 -6.96 4.88
CA ASP A 200 0.26 -8.25 5.32
C ASP A 200 0.09 -9.36 4.28
N GLN A 201 -1.08 -9.44 3.64
CA GLN A 201 -1.42 -10.53 2.72
C GLN A 201 -0.88 -10.31 1.30
N LEU A 202 -0.67 -9.07 0.90
CA LEU A 202 -0.38 -8.74 -0.49
C LEU A 202 1.07 -8.35 -0.74
N SER A 203 1.74 -7.69 0.23
CA SER A 203 2.98 -6.99 -0.03
C SER A 203 4.23 -7.84 0.13
N ASN A 204 5.22 -7.59 -0.70
CA ASN A 204 6.59 -8.05 -0.47
C ASN A 204 7.28 -7.19 0.59
N THR A 205 7.06 -5.88 0.50
CA THR A 205 7.61 -4.88 1.42
C THR A 205 6.51 -3.93 1.89
N VAL A 206 6.50 -3.62 3.17
CA VAL A 206 5.60 -2.64 3.80
C VAL A 206 6.43 -1.54 4.44
N CYS A 207 6.08 -0.30 4.18
CA CYS A 207 6.59 0.87 4.89
C CYS A 207 5.48 1.44 5.78
N ILE A 208 5.71 1.52 7.07
CA ILE A 208 4.77 2.13 8.01
C ILE A 208 5.09 3.62 8.11
N MET A 209 4.08 4.45 7.83
CA MET A 209 4.20 5.90 7.80
C MET A 209 3.36 6.55 8.90
N LYS A 210 3.95 7.49 9.63
CA LYS A 210 3.28 8.31 10.65
C LYS A 210 3.83 9.74 10.61
N ASP A 211 2.97 10.74 10.69
CA ASP A 211 3.31 12.17 10.78
C ASP A 211 4.35 12.63 9.73
N GLY A 212 4.17 12.17 8.50
CA GLY A 212 5.06 12.51 7.38
C GLY A 212 6.42 11.84 7.37
N LYS A 213 6.66 10.87 8.26
CA LYS A 213 7.91 10.12 8.40
C LYS A 213 7.68 8.63 8.21
N GLU A 214 8.72 7.95 7.74
CA GLU A 214 8.83 6.50 7.85
C GLU A 214 9.10 6.13 9.32
N VAL A 215 8.33 5.18 9.83
CA VAL A 215 8.55 4.57 11.15
C VAL A 215 9.45 3.34 11.00
N THR A 216 9.13 2.50 10.03
CA THR A 216 9.90 1.28 9.71
C THR A 216 9.53 0.78 8.32
N GLN A 217 10.44 0.04 7.68
CA GLN A 217 10.22 -0.64 6.40
C GLN A 217 10.79 -2.05 6.48
N GLY A 218 10.08 -3.03 5.92
CA GLY A 218 10.51 -4.41 5.85
C GLY A 218 9.44 -5.33 5.31
N SER A 219 9.75 -6.62 5.18
CA SER A 219 8.74 -7.61 4.83
C SER A 219 7.68 -7.74 5.93
N PRO A 220 6.44 -8.15 5.61
CA PRO A 220 5.41 -8.40 6.61
C PRO A 220 5.88 -9.32 7.75
N ALA A 221 6.68 -10.34 7.43
CA ALA A 221 7.25 -11.25 8.42
C ALA A 221 8.23 -10.55 9.37
N GLN A 222 9.13 -9.70 8.84
CA GLN A 222 10.06 -8.89 9.64
C GLN A 222 9.30 -7.92 10.54
N LEU A 223 8.31 -7.21 10.00
CA LEU A 223 7.52 -6.26 10.79
C LEU A 223 6.73 -6.95 11.90
N ARG A 224 6.15 -8.14 11.64
CA ARG A 224 5.51 -8.95 12.68
C ARG A 224 6.50 -9.39 13.76
N SER A 225 7.75 -9.71 13.41
CA SER A 225 8.76 -10.08 14.40
C SER A 225 9.15 -8.92 15.30
N LEU A 226 9.14 -7.69 14.78
CA LEU A 226 9.36 -6.48 15.58
C LEU A 226 8.18 -6.20 16.53
N LEU A 227 6.95 -6.55 16.12
CA LEU A 227 5.75 -6.42 16.96
C LEU A 227 5.56 -7.61 17.92
N ARG A 228 6.19 -8.75 17.65
CA ARG A 228 6.29 -9.87 18.57
C ARG A 228 7.34 -9.59 19.64
N GLN A 229 7.11 -8.59 20.46
CA GLN A 229 7.45 -8.73 21.85
C GLN A 229 6.51 -9.81 22.35
N ASN A 230 7.05 -11.04 22.54
CA ASN A 230 6.29 -12.08 23.18
C ASN A 230 5.84 -11.50 24.51
N SER A 231 4.53 -11.51 24.77
CA SER A 231 3.99 -11.06 26.04
C SER A 231 3.56 -12.27 26.84
N ILE A 232 3.95 -12.31 28.10
CA ILE A 232 3.38 -13.24 29.06
C ILE A 232 2.19 -12.53 29.69
N GLU A 233 1.01 -13.13 29.59
CA GLU A 233 -0.19 -12.66 30.27
C GLU A 233 -0.39 -13.49 31.52
N ILE A 234 -0.34 -12.85 32.69
CA ILE A 234 -0.65 -13.48 33.99
C ILE A 234 -1.99 -12.92 34.46
N THR A 235 -2.94 -13.79 34.70
CA THR A 235 -4.26 -13.41 35.22
C THR A 235 -4.34 -13.75 36.71
N PHE A 236 -4.70 -12.80 37.53
CA PHE A 236 -4.87 -12.93 38.98
C PHE A 236 -6.35 -13.06 39.34
N SER A 237 -6.64 -13.54 40.54
CA SER A 237 -8.02 -13.67 41.03
C SER A 237 -8.64 -12.33 41.46
N SER A 238 -7.83 -11.30 41.63
CA SER A 238 -8.31 -9.94 41.91
C SER A 238 -7.32 -8.86 41.47
N GLU A 239 -7.81 -7.63 41.27
CA GLU A 239 -6.99 -6.48 40.95
C GLU A 239 -5.94 -6.15 42.06
N ALA A 240 -6.30 -6.42 43.32
CA ALA A 240 -5.39 -6.21 44.45
C ALA A 240 -4.18 -7.15 44.40
N GLU A 241 -4.39 -8.40 44.01
CA GLU A 241 -3.29 -9.36 43.80
C GLU A 241 -2.45 -9.04 42.58
N ALA A 242 -3.09 -8.61 41.50
CA ALA A 242 -2.38 -8.17 40.30
C ALA A 242 -1.46 -6.96 40.58
N ARG A 243 -1.89 -6.02 41.41
CA ARG A 243 -1.06 -4.87 41.85
C ARG A 243 0.14 -5.31 42.70
N LYS A 244 -0.05 -6.28 43.62
CA LYS A 244 1.03 -6.84 44.42
C LYS A 244 2.05 -7.59 43.54
N GLY A 245 1.55 -8.45 42.64
CA GLY A 245 2.38 -9.16 41.67
C GLY A 245 3.16 -8.22 40.76
N CYS A 246 2.55 -7.14 40.31
CA CYS A 246 3.21 -6.12 39.50
C CYS A 246 4.39 -5.45 40.26
N GLY A 247 4.24 -5.19 41.55
CA GLY A 247 5.31 -4.68 42.39
C GLY A 247 6.50 -5.61 42.49
N ILE A 248 6.24 -6.89 42.81
CA ILE A 248 7.29 -7.92 42.95
C ILE A 248 8.05 -8.12 41.63
N LEU A 249 7.31 -8.26 40.50
CA LEU A 249 7.91 -8.49 39.20
C LEU A 249 8.72 -7.31 38.68
N LYS A 250 8.31 -6.07 38.99
CA LYS A 250 9.09 -4.86 38.66
C LYS A 250 10.42 -4.76 39.41
N GLU A 251 10.50 -5.30 40.61
CA GLU A 251 11.75 -5.36 41.38
C GLU A 251 12.70 -6.44 40.88
N GLN A 252 12.13 -7.56 40.35
CA GLN A 252 12.92 -8.72 39.92
C GLN A 252 13.29 -8.69 38.44
N MET A 253 12.49 -8.02 37.62
CA MET A 253 12.67 -7.99 36.17
C MET A 253 12.78 -6.55 35.66
N SER A 254 13.89 -6.24 34.96
CA SER A 254 14.08 -4.95 34.26
C SER A 254 13.32 -4.94 32.94
N LYS A 255 12.02 -5.28 32.96
CA LYS A 255 11.16 -5.37 31.75
C LYS A 255 9.94 -4.48 31.86
N GLU A 256 9.35 -4.16 30.71
CA GLU A 256 8.12 -3.38 30.68
C GLU A 256 6.93 -4.28 31.10
N ILE A 257 6.29 -3.89 32.22
CA ILE A 257 5.14 -4.61 32.77
C ILE A 257 3.94 -3.65 32.77
N LEU A 258 2.90 -4.03 32.06
CA LEU A 258 1.62 -3.32 31.99
C LEU A 258 0.57 -4.03 32.85
N LEU A 259 0.02 -3.26 33.81
CA LEU A 259 -1.11 -3.71 34.63
C LEU A 259 -2.43 -3.31 33.96
N ARG A 260 -3.34 -4.28 33.71
CA ARG A 260 -4.69 -4.06 33.19
C ARG A 260 -5.69 -4.83 34.04
N ALA A 261 -6.33 -4.14 34.98
CA ALA A 261 -7.25 -4.76 35.94
C ALA A 261 -6.63 -5.97 36.62
N GLU A 262 -7.13 -7.18 36.42
CA GLU A 262 -6.67 -8.44 36.99
C GLU A 262 -5.54 -9.10 36.21
N LYS A 263 -5.00 -8.44 35.16
CA LYS A 263 -4.00 -9.01 34.24
C LYS A 263 -2.72 -8.20 34.24
N LEU A 264 -1.59 -8.91 34.25
CA LEU A 264 -0.26 -8.36 33.97
C LEU A 264 0.18 -8.82 32.58
N LEU A 265 0.68 -7.86 31.79
CA LEU A 265 1.31 -8.12 30.51
C LEU A 265 2.79 -7.80 30.65
N ILE A 266 3.65 -8.82 30.52
CA ILE A 266 5.11 -8.68 30.57
C ILE A 266 5.62 -8.81 29.14
N TYR A 267 6.23 -7.75 28.60
CA TYR A 267 6.85 -7.79 27.27
C TYR A 267 8.24 -8.41 27.36
N THR A 268 8.49 -9.46 26.54
CA THR A 268 9.76 -10.20 26.61
C THR A 268 10.16 -10.73 25.23
N GLN A 269 11.47 -10.89 25.02
CA GLN A 269 12.03 -11.58 23.85
C GLN A 269 12.28 -13.07 24.12
N THR A 270 12.26 -13.50 25.39
CA THR A 270 12.58 -14.87 25.84
C THR A 270 11.49 -15.42 26.78
N PRO A 271 10.29 -15.75 26.27
CA PRO A 271 9.14 -16.08 27.12
C PRO A 271 9.36 -17.31 28.01
N GLN A 272 10.09 -18.34 27.54
CA GLN A 272 10.31 -19.56 28.31
C GLN A 272 11.17 -19.35 29.56
N SER A 273 12.27 -18.63 29.43
CA SER A 273 13.15 -18.32 30.58
C SER A 273 12.49 -17.32 31.55
N ASP A 274 11.57 -16.50 31.08
CA ASP A 274 10.89 -15.50 31.90
C ASP A 274 9.68 -16.09 32.67
N ILE A 275 9.06 -17.15 32.14
CA ILE A 275 8.01 -17.90 32.86
C ILE A 275 8.62 -18.64 34.05
N GLU A 276 9.85 -19.14 33.92
CA GLU A 276 10.54 -19.85 35.01
C GLU A 276 11.03 -18.88 36.11
N ALA A 277 11.17 -17.56 35.76
CA ALA A 277 11.61 -16.54 36.68
C ALA A 277 10.46 -15.74 37.34
N ALA A 278 9.21 -15.88 36.85
CA ALA A 278 8.02 -15.19 37.35
C ALA A 278 7.22 -16.07 38.31
#